data_60d124049f0fefdab3be8ed201ee26fb
#
_entry.id   60d124049f0fefdab3be8ed201ee26fb
#
_cell.length_a   1.000
_cell.length_b   1.000
_cell.length_c   1.000
_cell.angle_alpha   90.00
_cell.angle_beta   90.00
_cell.angle_gamma   90.00
#
_symmetry.space_group_name_H-M   'P 1'
#
loop_
_entity.id
_entity.type
_entity.pdbx_description
1 polymer ?
#
loop_
_entity_poly.entity_id
_entity_poly.type
_entity_poly.pdbx_seq_one_letter_code
_entity_poly.pdbx_strand_id
1 'polypeptide(L)'
;IEISDLAPLALELAQWGSGPEDMAFLTPPAPGPWAQAKALLVQLGALSDGRLTPHGAALAKLPLHPRLAQMLLQAGPRAAPLAALLSDRDILSTQNCDLTPALTALTRPTGNKEQAGPIRDHSALDRIKQEAKRLSRLAPKSTREIALSPAQCLALAYPERVAQRRPGPQPRYI
;
A
#
# COMPACT_ATOMS: atom_id res chain seq x y z
N ILE A 1 -6.86 -18.22 5.37
CA ILE A 1 -6.07 -18.25 4.12
C ILE A 1 -6.98 -18.09 2.89
N GLU A 2 -8.21 -18.60 2.89
CA GLU A 2 -9.12 -18.55 1.74
C GLU A 2 -9.57 -17.12 1.34
N ILE A 3 -9.51 -16.16 2.25
CA ILE A 3 -9.97 -14.76 2.05
C ILE A 3 -8.77 -13.77 2.08
N SER A 4 -7.56 -14.26 2.22
CA SER A 4 -6.36 -13.43 2.35
C SER A 4 -5.84 -13.01 0.98
N ASP A 5 -5.35 -11.76 0.87
CA ASP A 5 -4.62 -11.31 -0.33
C ASP A 5 -3.30 -12.11 -0.44
N LEU A 6 -3.15 -12.83 -1.53
CA LEU A 6 -2.00 -13.70 -1.78
C LEU A 6 -0.83 -12.99 -2.49
N ALA A 7 -0.95 -11.70 -2.81
CA ALA A 7 0.10 -10.98 -3.52
C ALA A 7 1.44 -10.92 -2.75
N PRO A 8 1.49 -10.75 -1.42
CA PRO A 8 2.73 -10.85 -0.67
C PRO A 8 3.38 -12.22 -0.80
N LEU A 9 2.60 -13.30 -0.62
CA LEU A 9 3.10 -14.68 -0.76
C LEU A 9 3.63 -14.95 -2.18
N ALA A 10 2.88 -14.50 -3.20
CA ALA A 10 3.27 -14.69 -4.59
C ALA A 10 4.57 -13.94 -4.93
N LEU A 11 4.79 -12.76 -4.34
CA LEU A 11 6.03 -12.01 -4.51
C LEU A 11 7.23 -12.72 -3.85
N GLU A 12 7.05 -13.26 -2.65
CA GLU A 12 8.10 -14.00 -1.95
C GLU A 12 8.46 -15.29 -2.68
N LEU A 13 7.48 -16.09 -3.12
CA LEU A 13 7.75 -17.30 -3.89
C LEU A 13 8.46 -16.98 -5.21
N ALA A 14 8.05 -15.91 -5.89
CA ALA A 14 8.74 -15.46 -7.10
C ALA A 14 10.19 -15.04 -6.83
N GLN A 15 10.49 -14.47 -5.66
CA GLN A 15 11.86 -14.14 -5.24
C GLN A 15 12.71 -15.39 -5.01
N TRP A 16 12.12 -16.48 -4.56
CA TRP A 16 12.81 -17.77 -4.40
C TRP A 16 12.88 -18.56 -5.71
N GLY A 17 12.20 -18.10 -6.76
CA GLY A 17 12.12 -18.82 -8.03
C GLY A 17 11.25 -20.06 -7.97
N SER A 18 10.32 -20.13 -7.01
CA SER A 18 9.46 -21.27 -6.70
C SER A 18 7.99 -20.94 -6.92
N GLY A 19 7.17 -21.98 -7.13
CA GLY A 19 5.72 -21.90 -7.16
C GLY A 19 5.08 -22.51 -5.91
N PRO A 20 3.76 -22.40 -5.76
CA PRO A 20 3.06 -23.04 -4.64
C PRO A 20 3.14 -24.56 -4.70
N GLU A 21 3.37 -25.15 -5.88
CA GLU A 21 3.57 -26.58 -6.11
C GLU A 21 4.88 -27.11 -5.51
N ASP A 22 5.86 -26.23 -5.34
CA ASP A 22 7.18 -26.59 -4.77
C ASP A 22 7.16 -26.54 -3.23
N MET A 23 6.06 -26.10 -2.62
CA MET A 23 5.95 -25.88 -1.19
C MET A 23 5.03 -26.90 -0.52
N ALA A 24 5.42 -27.37 0.67
CA ALA A 24 4.58 -28.26 1.50
C ALA A 24 3.52 -27.46 2.25
N PHE A 25 2.53 -26.92 1.53
CA PHE A 25 1.40 -26.27 2.17
C PHE A 25 0.45 -27.28 2.80
N LEU A 26 0.01 -27.05 4.04
CA LEU A 26 -1.07 -27.82 4.63
C LEU A 26 -2.38 -27.66 3.84
N THR A 27 -2.66 -26.45 3.36
CA THR A 27 -3.75 -26.14 2.44
C THR A 27 -3.17 -25.27 1.33
N PRO A 28 -3.08 -25.79 0.09
CA PRO A 28 -2.54 -25.03 -1.04
C PRO A 28 -3.39 -23.77 -1.33
N PRO A 29 -2.78 -22.70 -1.87
CA PRO A 29 -3.52 -21.55 -2.32
C PRO A 29 -4.55 -21.90 -3.38
N ALA A 30 -5.78 -21.36 -3.26
CA ALA A 30 -6.82 -21.60 -4.26
C ALA A 30 -6.41 -20.99 -5.62
N PRO A 31 -6.67 -21.68 -6.76
CA PRO A 31 -6.20 -21.24 -8.08
C PRO A 31 -6.65 -19.83 -8.49
N GLY A 32 -7.91 -19.46 -8.18
CA GLY A 32 -8.48 -18.16 -8.50
C GLY A 32 -7.76 -17.00 -7.78
N PRO A 33 -7.71 -16.96 -6.45
CA PRO A 33 -6.94 -15.97 -5.69
C PRO A 33 -5.45 -15.94 -6.05
N TRP A 34 -4.86 -17.10 -6.35
CA TRP A 34 -3.47 -17.17 -6.79
C TRP A 34 -3.25 -16.48 -8.14
N ALA A 35 -4.13 -16.74 -9.12
CA ALA A 35 -4.09 -16.08 -10.43
C ALA A 35 -4.27 -14.56 -10.31
N GLN A 36 -5.18 -14.10 -9.43
CA GLN A 36 -5.37 -12.67 -9.14
C GLN A 36 -4.13 -12.03 -8.52
N ALA A 37 -3.47 -12.71 -7.58
CA ALA A 37 -2.23 -12.24 -6.98
C ALA A 37 -1.11 -12.06 -8.03
N LYS A 38 -0.94 -13.04 -8.93
CA LYS A 38 0.03 -12.93 -10.03
C LYS A 38 -0.33 -11.79 -11.00
N ALA A 39 -1.60 -11.66 -11.38
CA ALA A 39 -2.05 -10.57 -12.25
C ALA A 39 -1.77 -9.19 -11.63
N LEU A 40 -2.00 -9.03 -10.33
CA LEU A 40 -1.64 -7.82 -9.62
C LEU A 40 -0.14 -7.54 -9.68
N LEU A 41 0.72 -8.55 -9.42
CA LEU A 41 2.16 -8.37 -9.46
C LEU A 41 2.66 -8.01 -10.88
N VAL A 42 2.03 -8.54 -11.93
CA VAL A 42 2.30 -8.13 -13.32
C VAL A 42 1.90 -6.66 -13.52
N GLN A 43 0.70 -6.27 -13.07
CA GLN A 43 0.22 -4.89 -13.17
C GLN A 43 1.12 -3.88 -12.42
N LEU A 44 1.67 -4.27 -11.28
CA LEU A 44 2.64 -3.48 -10.53
C LEU A 44 4.06 -3.52 -11.14
N GLY A 45 4.28 -4.25 -12.22
CA GLY A 45 5.59 -4.42 -12.85
C GLY A 45 6.57 -5.27 -12.03
N ALA A 46 6.08 -5.98 -11.02
CA ALA A 46 6.90 -6.87 -10.18
C ALA A 46 7.24 -8.19 -10.87
N LEU A 47 6.36 -8.66 -11.75
CA LEU A 47 6.54 -9.86 -12.56
C LEU A 47 6.45 -9.53 -14.04
N SER A 48 7.27 -10.20 -14.85
CA SER A 48 7.18 -10.26 -16.31
C SER A 48 7.44 -11.69 -16.75
N ASP A 49 6.58 -12.25 -17.61
CA ASP A 49 6.68 -13.62 -18.12
C ASP A 49 6.88 -14.67 -17.00
N GLY A 50 6.19 -14.47 -15.89
CA GLY A 50 6.26 -15.34 -14.71
C GLY A 50 7.55 -15.22 -13.89
N ARG A 51 8.45 -14.28 -14.24
CA ARG A 51 9.73 -14.06 -13.54
C ARG A 51 9.73 -12.75 -12.78
N LEU A 52 10.48 -12.74 -11.67
CA LEU A 52 10.69 -11.54 -10.87
C LEU A 52 11.51 -10.51 -11.67
N THR A 53 11.01 -9.28 -11.74
CA THR A 53 11.72 -8.15 -12.35
C THR A 53 12.69 -7.51 -11.34
N PRO A 54 13.66 -6.68 -11.78
CA PRO A 54 14.46 -5.86 -10.87
C PRO A 54 13.60 -4.95 -9.98
N HIS A 55 12.47 -4.46 -10.51
CA HIS A 55 11.50 -3.70 -9.76
C HIS A 55 10.79 -4.56 -8.71
N GLY A 56 10.37 -5.78 -9.06
CA GLY A 56 9.80 -6.75 -8.12
C GLY A 56 10.77 -7.10 -6.98
N ALA A 57 12.05 -7.26 -7.29
CA ALA A 57 13.08 -7.48 -6.27
C ALA A 57 13.24 -6.25 -5.32
N ALA A 58 13.03 -5.04 -5.82
CA ALA A 58 13.01 -3.84 -4.98
C ALA A 58 11.76 -3.77 -4.10
N LEU A 59 10.59 -4.18 -4.62
CA LEU A 59 9.35 -4.29 -3.83
C LEU A 59 9.51 -5.30 -2.68
N ALA A 60 10.09 -6.47 -2.96
CA ALA A 60 10.26 -7.55 -1.98
C ALA A 60 11.20 -7.18 -0.81
N LYS A 61 12.05 -6.15 -0.97
CA LYS A 61 12.90 -5.64 0.13
C LYS A 61 12.15 -4.80 1.16
N LEU A 62 10.94 -4.35 0.83
CA LEU A 62 10.14 -3.52 1.72
C LEU A 62 9.19 -4.40 2.53
N PRO A 63 9.12 -4.23 3.86
CA PRO A 63 8.22 -4.99 4.72
C PRO A 63 6.78 -4.45 4.63
N LEU A 64 6.25 -4.42 3.43
CA LEU A 64 4.94 -3.87 3.08
C LEU A 64 4.23 -4.77 2.08
N HIS A 65 2.91 -4.66 2.06
CA HIS A 65 2.13 -5.21 0.96
C HIS A 65 2.64 -4.66 -0.39
N PRO A 66 2.74 -5.46 -1.47
CA PRO A 66 3.31 -5.04 -2.76
C PRO A 66 2.75 -3.72 -3.31
N ARG A 67 1.46 -3.44 -3.11
CA ARG A 67 0.82 -2.18 -3.49
C ARG A 67 1.41 -0.97 -2.78
N LEU A 68 1.59 -1.08 -1.46
CA LEU A 68 2.14 -0.01 -0.64
C LEU A 68 3.64 0.14 -0.85
N ALA A 69 4.34 -0.97 -1.08
CA ALA A 69 5.74 -0.97 -1.49
C ALA A 69 5.92 -0.23 -2.82
N GLN A 70 5.05 -0.49 -3.82
CA GLN A 70 5.01 0.23 -5.09
C GLN A 70 4.85 1.74 -4.90
N MET A 71 3.87 2.15 -4.11
CA MET A 71 3.64 3.55 -3.78
C MET A 71 4.89 4.18 -3.15
N LEU A 72 5.49 3.51 -2.16
CA LEU A 72 6.65 4.02 -1.44
C LEU A 72 7.89 4.13 -2.34
N LEU A 73 8.14 3.15 -3.22
CA LEU A 73 9.25 3.21 -4.17
C LEU A 73 9.09 4.34 -5.18
N GLN A 74 7.88 4.58 -5.67
CA GLN A 74 7.61 5.58 -6.70
C GLN A 74 7.49 7.00 -6.16
N ALA A 75 6.88 7.18 -4.99
CA ALA A 75 6.62 8.50 -4.38
C ALA A 75 7.72 8.93 -3.39
N GLY A 76 8.57 7.98 -2.95
CA GLY A 76 9.66 8.24 -2.02
C GLY A 76 9.21 8.43 -0.56
N PRO A 77 10.10 8.95 0.31
CA PRO A 77 9.89 9.04 1.76
C PRO A 77 8.64 9.81 2.19
N ARG A 78 8.16 10.74 1.36
CA ARG A 78 6.94 11.54 1.67
C ARG A 78 5.67 10.71 1.66
N ALA A 79 5.65 9.55 1.00
CA ALA A 79 4.51 8.62 1.03
C ALA A 79 4.50 7.72 2.28
N ALA A 80 5.56 7.71 3.09
CA ALA A 80 5.66 6.82 4.24
C ALA A 80 4.54 6.99 5.29
N PRO A 81 4.06 8.20 5.62
CA PRO A 81 2.90 8.34 6.51
C PRO A 81 1.64 7.69 5.97
N LEU A 82 1.38 7.83 4.66
CA LEU A 82 0.24 7.20 4.01
C LEU A 82 0.39 5.68 3.96
N ALA A 83 1.59 5.17 3.64
CA ALA A 83 1.87 3.73 3.63
C ALA A 83 1.68 3.11 5.03
N ALA A 84 2.18 3.76 6.08
CA ALA A 84 2.02 3.31 7.45
C ALA A 84 0.55 3.31 7.89
N LEU A 85 -0.20 4.36 7.52
CA LEU A 85 -1.63 4.46 7.82
C LEU A 85 -2.44 3.33 7.18
N LEU A 86 -2.16 3.02 5.91
CA LEU A 86 -2.85 1.97 5.15
C LEU A 86 -2.44 0.55 5.57
N SER A 87 -1.34 0.40 6.28
CA SER A 87 -0.86 -0.89 6.79
C SER A 87 -1.42 -1.26 8.16
N ASP A 88 -2.02 -0.31 8.86
CA ASP A 88 -2.58 -0.51 10.21
C ASP A 88 -4.12 -0.33 10.19
N ARG A 89 -4.74 -0.51 11.34
CA ARG A 89 -6.17 -0.31 11.52
C ARG A 89 -6.52 1.18 11.53
N ASP A 90 -7.77 1.49 11.22
CA ASP A 90 -8.27 2.85 11.30
C ASP A 90 -8.11 3.44 12.71
N ILE A 91 -7.49 4.61 12.78
CA ILE A 91 -7.22 5.35 14.01
C ILE A 91 -8.30 6.38 14.36
N LEU A 92 -9.20 6.65 13.42
CA LEU A 92 -10.30 7.61 13.60
C LEU A 92 -11.56 6.90 14.09
N SER A 93 -12.36 7.61 14.87
CA SER A 93 -13.68 7.13 15.30
C SER A 93 -14.79 7.44 14.29
N THR A 94 -14.46 7.99 13.12
CA THR A 94 -15.42 8.35 12.08
C THR A 94 -15.50 7.24 11.03
N GLN A 95 -16.70 6.97 10.53
CA GLN A 95 -16.93 6.05 9.39
C GLN A 95 -16.70 6.74 8.03
N ASN A 96 -15.94 7.83 8.00
CA ASN A 96 -15.66 8.56 6.78
C ASN A 96 -14.44 7.95 6.07
N CYS A 97 -14.53 7.76 4.75
CA CYS A 97 -13.43 7.26 3.91
C CYS A 97 -12.35 8.33 3.64
N ASP A 98 -12.50 9.56 4.14
CA ASP A 98 -11.51 10.62 3.98
C ASP A 98 -10.29 10.36 4.88
N LEU A 99 -9.14 10.13 4.26
CA LEU A 99 -7.86 9.91 4.95
C LEU A 99 -7.18 11.21 5.39
N THR A 100 -7.67 12.38 4.97
CA THR A 100 -7.03 13.68 5.24
C THR A 100 -6.90 13.97 6.73
N PRO A 101 -7.93 13.75 7.59
CA PRO A 101 -7.79 13.96 9.03
C PRO A 101 -6.73 13.05 9.67
N ALA A 102 -6.69 11.78 9.27
CA ALA A 102 -5.70 10.81 9.78
C ALA A 102 -4.27 11.19 9.37
N LEU A 103 -4.05 11.54 8.10
CA LEU A 103 -2.76 12.02 7.62
C LEU A 103 -2.33 13.31 8.33
N THR A 104 -3.26 14.22 8.57
CA THR A 104 -3.00 15.45 9.32
C THR A 104 -2.53 15.15 10.74
N ALA A 105 -3.19 14.19 11.43
CA ALA A 105 -2.80 13.76 12.78
C ALA A 105 -1.39 13.13 12.82
N LEU A 106 -0.99 12.44 11.75
CA LEU A 106 0.34 11.81 11.64
C LEU A 106 1.45 12.82 11.37
N THR A 107 1.19 13.83 10.55
CA THR A 107 2.23 14.74 10.03
C THR A 107 2.42 15.99 10.88
N ARG A 108 1.50 16.31 11.77
CA ARG A 108 1.60 17.50 12.64
C ARG A 108 2.48 17.25 13.87
N PRO A 109 3.22 18.29 14.33
CA PRO A 109 3.89 18.28 15.62
C PRO A 109 2.89 18.11 16.77
N THR A 110 3.26 17.35 17.78
CA THR A 110 2.50 17.06 19.01
C THR A 110 2.18 18.35 19.79
N GLY A 111 1.15 19.09 19.45
CA GLY A 111 0.83 20.34 20.15
C GLY A 111 -0.57 20.90 19.88
N ASN A 112 -1.14 20.64 18.73
CA ASN A 112 -2.47 21.19 18.36
C ASN A 112 -3.52 20.06 18.33
N LYS A 113 -4.15 19.82 19.48
CA LYS A 113 -5.18 18.78 19.65
C LYS A 113 -6.53 19.13 18.97
N GLU A 114 -6.77 20.40 18.67
CA GLU A 114 -8.10 20.86 18.26
C GLU A 114 -8.49 20.61 16.80
N GLN A 115 -7.56 20.24 15.93
CA GLN A 115 -7.82 20.04 14.50
C GLN A 115 -7.57 18.62 13.98
N ALA A 116 -7.11 17.72 14.82
CA ALA A 116 -7.15 16.29 14.54
C ALA A 116 -8.57 15.82 14.91
N GLY A 117 -9.28 15.21 13.98
CA GLY A 117 -10.57 14.59 14.29
C GLY A 117 -10.47 13.64 15.49
N PRO A 118 -11.57 13.15 16.06
CA PRO A 118 -11.54 12.35 17.27
C PRO A 118 -10.71 11.08 17.04
N ILE A 119 -9.49 11.06 17.61
CA ILE A 119 -8.59 9.91 17.56
C ILE A 119 -9.14 8.85 18.50
N ARG A 120 -9.45 7.69 17.95
CA ARG A 120 -9.99 6.55 18.70
C ARG A 120 -8.92 5.84 19.55
N ASP A 121 -7.70 5.78 19.03
CA ASP A 121 -6.59 5.06 19.66
C ASP A 121 -5.27 5.83 19.50
N HIS A 122 -4.84 6.46 20.57
CA HIS A 122 -3.58 7.20 20.63
C HIS A 122 -2.35 6.28 20.56
N SER A 123 -2.45 5.05 21.08
CA SER A 123 -1.35 4.10 21.02
C SER A 123 -1.13 3.61 19.58
N ALA A 124 -2.20 3.41 18.83
CA ALA A 124 -2.13 3.12 17.41
C ALA A 124 -1.52 4.29 16.62
N LEU A 125 -1.90 5.53 16.93
CA LEU A 125 -1.32 6.71 16.29
C LEU A 125 0.20 6.77 16.47
N ASP A 126 0.69 6.53 17.70
CA ASP A 126 2.13 6.55 17.99
C ASP A 126 2.88 5.40 17.28
N ARG A 127 2.28 4.21 17.24
CA ARG A 127 2.80 3.06 16.48
C ARG A 127 2.92 3.38 15.00
N ILE A 128 1.87 3.96 14.40
CA ILE A 128 1.87 4.36 12.98
C ILE A 128 2.91 5.46 12.71
N LYS A 129 3.09 6.42 13.62
CA LYS A 129 4.16 7.44 13.49
C LYS A 129 5.55 6.82 13.50
N GLN A 130 5.80 5.84 14.36
CA GLN A 130 7.06 5.12 14.39
C GLN A 130 7.28 4.33 13.10
N GLU A 131 6.26 3.64 12.63
CA GLU A 131 6.32 2.90 11.36
C GLU A 131 6.55 3.84 10.17
N ALA A 132 5.87 4.97 10.10
CA ALA A 132 6.10 5.99 9.08
C ALA A 132 7.58 6.47 9.06
N LYS A 133 8.18 6.69 10.23
CA LYS A 133 9.60 7.03 10.34
C LYS A 133 10.50 5.90 9.85
N ARG A 134 10.18 4.65 10.18
CA ARG A 134 10.91 3.47 9.71
C ARG A 134 10.85 3.34 8.19
N LEU A 135 9.66 3.41 7.63
CA LEU A 135 9.42 3.33 6.19
C LEU A 135 10.09 4.47 5.42
N SER A 136 10.08 5.69 5.98
CA SER A 136 10.76 6.84 5.38
C SER A 136 12.27 6.64 5.23
N ARG A 137 12.90 5.87 6.13
CA ARG A 137 14.34 5.54 6.04
C ARG A 137 14.63 4.44 5.01
N LEU A 138 13.68 3.54 4.80
CA LEU A 138 13.79 2.44 3.83
C LEU A 138 13.45 2.89 2.40
N ALA A 139 12.66 3.95 2.26
CA ALA A 139 12.27 4.47 0.97
C ALA A 139 13.47 5.06 0.21
N PRO A 140 13.59 4.82 -1.09
CA PRO A 140 14.60 5.48 -1.91
C PRO A 140 14.36 6.99 -1.92
N LYS A 141 15.42 7.76 -2.04
CA LYS A 141 15.29 9.21 -2.25
C LYS A 141 14.51 9.46 -3.54
N SER A 142 13.42 10.21 -3.44
CA SER A 142 12.66 10.58 -4.62
C SER A 142 13.51 11.48 -5.53
N THR A 143 13.54 11.15 -6.82
CA THR A 143 14.12 12.01 -7.85
C THR A 143 13.13 13.06 -8.35
N ARG A 144 11.90 13.04 -7.86
CA ARG A 144 10.85 13.99 -8.26
C ARG A 144 11.02 15.31 -7.51
N GLU A 145 11.03 16.40 -8.24
CA GLU A 145 11.07 17.76 -7.68
C GLU A 145 9.78 18.11 -6.94
N ILE A 146 8.63 17.65 -7.46
CA ILE A 146 7.30 17.93 -6.91
C ILE A 146 6.79 16.68 -6.15
N ALA A 147 6.37 16.90 -4.91
CA ALA A 147 5.74 15.85 -4.11
C ALA A 147 4.38 15.46 -4.70
N LEU A 148 4.12 14.16 -4.77
CA LEU A 148 2.81 13.65 -5.13
C LEU A 148 1.79 13.93 -4.02
N SER A 149 0.56 14.27 -4.43
CA SER A 149 -0.56 14.35 -3.51
C SER A 149 -0.95 12.98 -2.95
N PRO A 150 -1.65 12.89 -1.81
CA PRO A 150 -2.13 11.60 -1.29
C PRO A 150 -2.96 10.80 -2.30
N ALA A 151 -3.79 11.48 -3.10
CA ALA A 151 -4.58 10.83 -4.16
C ALA A 151 -3.70 10.23 -5.27
N GLN A 152 -2.65 10.95 -5.69
CA GLN A 152 -1.68 10.42 -6.65
C GLN A 152 -0.88 9.24 -6.08
N CYS A 153 -0.52 9.30 -4.81
CA CYS A 153 0.10 8.17 -4.11
C CYS A 153 -0.82 6.95 -4.09
N LEU A 154 -2.11 7.12 -3.78
CA LEU A 154 -3.11 6.04 -3.81
C LEU A 154 -3.27 5.45 -5.21
N ALA A 155 -3.25 6.27 -6.26
CA ALA A 155 -3.31 5.78 -7.63
C ALA A 155 -2.10 4.89 -8.01
N LEU A 156 -0.93 5.11 -7.41
CA LEU A 156 0.23 4.23 -7.58
C LEU A 156 0.05 2.87 -6.90
N ALA A 157 -0.66 2.84 -5.76
CA ALA A 157 -0.91 1.60 -5.02
C ALA A 157 -2.10 0.81 -5.59
N TYR A 158 -3.10 1.50 -6.13
CA TYR A 158 -4.38 0.96 -6.59
C TYR A 158 -4.74 1.47 -7.99
N PRO A 159 -3.91 1.18 -9.01
CA PRO A 159 -4.13 1.72 -10.36
C PRO A 159 -5.46 1.28 -10.97
N GLU A 160 -5.95 0.09 -10.62
CA GLU A 160 -7.24 -0.44 -11.08
C GLU A 160 -8.46 0.24 -10.45
N ARG A 161 -8.26 1.08 -9.42
CA ARG A 161 -9.33 1.84 -8.76
C ARG A 161 -9.42 3.30 -9.23
N VAL A 162 -8.61 3.68 -10.19
CA VAL A 162 -8.68 5.01 -10.81
C VAL A 162 -9.87 5.01 -11.76
N ALA A 163 -10.87 5.85 -11.46
CA ALA A 163 -12.08 5.95 -12.25
C ALA A 163 -12.27 7.38 -12.77
N GLN A 164 -12.76 7.51 -14.00
CA GLN A 164 -13.09 8.79 -14.60
C GLN A 164 -14.57 9.12 -14.36
N ARG A 165 -14.84 10.33 -13.86
CA ARG A 165 -16.21 10.81 -13.71
C ARG A 165 -16.83 11.07 -15.08
N ARG A 166 -18.00 10.50 -15.33
CA ARG A 166 -18.78 10.80 -16.53
C ARG A 166 -19.41 12.20 -16.43
N PRO A 167 -19.50 12.96 -17.54
CA PRO A 167 -20.29 14.19 -17.58
C PRO A 167 -21.76 13.88 -17.29
N GLY A 168 -22.40 14.70 -16.47
CA GLY A 168 -23.82 14.58 -16.11
C GLY A 168 -24.11 15.04 -14.70
N PRO A 169 -25.41 15.21 -14.34
CA PRO A 169 -25.84 15.72 -13.04
C PRO A 169 -25.59 14.71 -11.91
N GLN A 170 -25.53 13.42 -12.19
CA GLN A 170 -25.25 12.37 -11.20
C GLN A 170 -23.78 11.95 -11.24
N PRO A 171 -23.12 11.73 -10.09
CA PRO A 171 -21.76 11.24 -10.04
C PRO A 171 -21.72 9.77 -10.49
N ARG A 172 -21.44 9.51 -11.76
CA ARG A 172 -21.18 8.19 -12.34
C ARG A 172 -19.72 8.10 -12.76
N TYR A 173 -19.10 6.96 -12.53
CA TYR A 173 -17.69 6.70 -12.83
C TYR A 173 -17.54 5.49 -13.76
N ILE A 174 -16.48 5.47 -14.55
CA ILE A 174 -16.03 4.37 -15.42
C ILE A 174 -14.57 4.09 -15.16
#